data_5d31c68149980ad221b6a600840acf78
#
_entry.id   5d31c68149980ad221b6a600840acf78
#
_cell.length_a   1.000
_cell.length_b   1.000
_cell.length_c   1.000
_cell.angle_alpha   90.00
_cell.angle_beta   90.00
_cell.angle_gamma   90.00
#
_symmetry.space_group_name_H-M   'P 1'
#
loop_
_entity.id
_entity.type
_entity.pdbx_description
1 polymer ?
#
loop_
_entity_poly.entity_id
_entity_poly.type
_entity_poly.pdbx_seq_one_letter_code
_entity_poly.pdbx_strand_id
1 'polypeptide(L)'
;MSADTYLLGSRNPFTGKIEGFDIDMVKAMAKAIVGNENAYELRVITAAQRIPSLENGSVDMVARNMTITCDRWTQVGFSTEYYSAGQKILVRRGAKATTLADLAGQRVCAPKGTSSMTNLMKLQPKAVAVGADNHTGCLALFQNGEVNAITGDDTVLAGLAAQDPYAVVPDQKAFTAEPYGLAFNSKDIDLVRFANGVLAQMRSDGQWKRIYDRWLAEALGPAPAPPKAVYGRTL
;
A
#
# COMPACT_ATOMS: atom_id res chain seq x y z
N MET A 1 -6.86 -4.22 -7.47
CA MET A 1 -5.61 -3.45 -7.37
C MET A 1 -5.89 -1.95 -7.52
N SER A 2 -4.92 -1.04 -7.30
CA SER A 2 -5.01 0.39 -7.59
C SER A 2 -4.65 0.70 -9.06
N ALA A 3 -5.05 1.87 -9.55
CA ALA A 3 -4.61 2.39 -10.84
C ALA A 3 -4.10 3.85 -10.74
N ASP A 4 -4.00 4.36 -9.51
CA ASP A 4 -3.68 5.75 -9.19
C ASP A 4 -2.63 5.88 -8.06
N THR A 5 -2.10 4.77 -7.56
CA THR A 5 -1.06 4.79 -6.52
C THR A 5 0.31 4.65 -7.21
N TYR A 6 0.92 5.79 -7.53
CA TYR A 6 2.22 5.85 -8.18
C TYR A 6 3.26 5.01 -7.43
N LEU A 7 4.18 4.38 -8.11
CA LEU A 7 5.14 3.37 -7.67
C LEU A 7 4.56 1.98 -7.36
N LEU A 8 3.33 1.86 -6.88
CA LEU A 8 2.73 0.58 -6.46
C LEU A 8 1.79 -0.01 -7.50
N GLY A 9 0.86 0.79 -8.01
CA GLY A 9 -0.08 0.41 -9.05
C GLY A 9 -0.73 1.65 -9.65
N SER A 10 -0.18 2.14 -10.73
CA SER A 10 -0.66 3.33 -11.42
C SER A 10 -0.73 3.13 -12.93
N ARG A 11 -1.65 3.84 -13.56
CA ARG A 11 -1.77 3.83 -15.02
C ARG A 11 -0.68 4.69 -15.64
N ASN A 12 0.14 4.06 -16.46
CA ASN A 12 1.14 4.76 -17.27
C ASN A 12 0.42 5.59 -18.35
N PRO A 13 0.60 6.92 -18.39
CA PRO A 13 -0.14 7.79 -19.31
C PRO A 13 0.23 7.57 -20.78
N PHE A 14 1.41 7.02 -21.06
CA PHE A 14 1.89 6.79 -22.43
C PHE A 14 1.46 5.44 -22.98
N THR A 15 1.44 4.40 -22.16
CA THR A 15 1.11 3.03 -22.58
C THR A 15 -0.30 2.60 -22.24
N GLY A 16 -0.98 3.32 -21.34
CA GLY A 16 -2.29 2.96 -20.80
C GLY A 16 -2.26 1.74 -19.85
N LYS A 17 -1.11 1.07 -19.69
CA LYS A 17 -0.96 -0.10 -18.83
C LYS A 17 -0.89 0.31 -17.37
N ILE A 18 -1.38 -0.57 -16.49
CA ILE A 18 -1.21 -0.39 -15.05
C ILE A 18 0.07 -1.13 -14.66
N GLU A 19 0.97 -0.43 -13.98
CA GLU A 19 2.29 -0.93 -13.60
C GLU A 19 2.70 -0.44 -12.21
N GLY A 20 3.67 -1.09 -11.58
CA GLY A 20 4.16 -0.76 -10.26
C GLY A 20 4.58 -2.01 -9.47
N PHE A 21 5.04 -1.79 -8.25
CA PHE A 21 5.54 -2.82 -7.36
C PHE A 21 4.49 -3.92 -7.09
N ASP A 22 3.24 -3.54 -6.76
CA ASP A 22 2.14 -4.49 -6.53
C ASP A 22 1.78 -5.27 -7.80
N ILE A 23 1.91 -4.64 -8.99
CA ILE A 23 1.62 -5.30 -10.27
C ILE A 23 2.67 -6.36 -10.58
N ASP A 24 3.95 -6.10 -10.28
CA ASP A 24 4.98 -7.09 -10.49
C ASP A 24 4.85 -8.26 -9.49
N MET A 25 4.26 -8.07 -8.29
CA MET A 25 3.81 -9.18 -7.43
C MET A 25 2.70 -10.01 -8.10
N VAL A 26 1.71 -9.36 -8.73
CA VAL A 26 0.65 -10.06 -9.50
C VAL A 26 1.25 -10.88 -10.64
N LYS A 27 2.18 -10.31 -11.40
CA LYS A 27 2.87 -11.01 -12.50
C LYS A 27 3.63 -12.24 -12.01
N ALA A 28 4.32 -12.14 -10.88
CA ALA A 28 5.02 -13.28 -10.28
C ALA A 28 4.04 -14.42 -9.92
N MET A 29 2.88 -14.07 -9.36
CA MET A 29 1.82 -15.04 -9.07
C MET A 29 1.28 -15.69 -10.35
N ALA A 30 0.92 -14.90 -11.36
CA ALA A 30 0.41 -15.40 -12.64
C ALA A 30 1.42 -16.35 -13.31
N LYS A 31 2.70 -15.97 -13.33
CA LYS A 31 3.77 -16.81 -13.87
C LYS A 31 3.87 -18.15 -13.12
N ALA A 32 3.77 -18.14 -11.81
CA ALA A 32 3.87 -19.34 -11.00
C ALA A 32 2.63 -20.26 -11.16
N ILE A 33 1.42 -19.69 -11.30
CA ILE A 33 0.17 -20.47 -11.41
C ILE A 33 0.01 -21.06 -12.82
N VAL A 34 0.22 -20.26 -13.87
CA VAL A 34 -0.13 -20.64 -15.26
C VAL A 34 1.05 -20.57 -16.24
N GLY A 35 2.27 -20.32 -15.76
CA GLY A 35 3.48 -20.25 -16.60
C GLY A 35 3.65 -18.97 -17.41
N ASN A 36 2.68 -18.03 -17.35
CA ASN A 36 2.67 -16.78 -18.12
C ASN A 36 2.43 -15.59 -17.20
N GLU A 37 3.41 -14.69 -17.11
CA GLU A 37 3.33 -13.51 -16.26
C GLU A 37 2.27 -12.48 -16.67
N ASN A 38 1.73 -12.58 -17.88
CA ASN A 38 0.68 -11.70 -18.40
C ASN A 38 -0.72 -12.34 -18.39
N ALA A 39 -0.88 -13.56 -17.87
CA ALA A 39 -2.15 -14.26 -17.78
C ALA A 39 -2.90 -13.86 -16.49
N TYR A 40 -3.31 -12.61 -16.40
CA TYR A 40 -4.14 -12.08 -15.32
C TYR A 40 -5.08 -10.99 -15.82
N GLU A 41 -6.19 -10.80 -15.12
CA GLU A 41 -7.10 -9.68 -15.33
C GLU A 41 -7.02 -8.72 -14.13
N LEU A 42 -6.92 -7.41 -14.40
CA LEU A 42 -6.85 -6.39 -13.38
C LEU A 42 -8.22 -5.73 -13.16
N ARG A 43 -8.73 -5.82 -11.93
CA ARG A 43 -9.89 -5.07 -11.49
C ARG A 43 -9.45 -3.92 -10.59
N VAL A 44 -9.75 -2.68 -11.01
CA VAL A 44 -9.45 -1.48 -10.22
C VAL A 44 -10.51 -1.34 -9.13
N ILE A 45 -10.09 -1.24 -7.88
CA ILE A 45 -10.96 -1.12 -6.71
C ILE A 45 -10.42 -0.08 -5.74
N THR A 46 -11.29 0.52 -4.92
CA THR A 46 -10.88 1.39 -3.81
C THR A 46 -10.35 0.56 -2.62
N ALA A 47 -9.76 1.23 -1.63
CA ALA A 47 -9.29 0.55 -0.42
C ALA A 47 -10.45 -0.09 0.37
N ALA A 48 -11.61 0.55 0.40
CA ALA A 48 -12.80 0.04 1.08
C ALA A 48 -13.41 -1.20 0.39
N GLN A 49 -13.19 -1.35 -0.92
CA GLN A 49 -13.72 -2.47 -1.69
C GLN A 49 -12.86 -3.75 -1.61
N ARG A 50 -11.66 -3.70 -1.02
CA ARG A 50 -10.71 -4.84 -1.01
C ARG A 50 -11.32 -6.09 -0.39
N ILE A 51 -11.84 -6.01 0.83
CA ILE A 51 -12.44 -7.15 1.54
C ILE A 51 -13.74 -7.59 0.87
N PRO A 52 -14.74 -6.71 0.61
CA PRO A 52 -15.96 -7.13 -0.07
C PRO A 52 -15.73 -7.82 -1.42
N SER A 53 -14.71 -7.39 -2.20
CA SER A 53 -14.41 -8.00 -3.50
C SER A 53 -13.84 -9.42 -3.37
N LEU A 54 -13.11 -9.73 -2.31
CA LEU A 54 -12.65 -11.08 -2.01
C LEU A 54 -13.78 -11.97 -1.48
N GLU A 55 -14.60 -11.44 -0.57
CA GLU A 55 -15.70 -12.19 0.04
C GLU A 55 -16.76 -12.63 -0.98
N ASN A 56 -17.09 -11.76 -1.93
CA ASN A 56 -18.08 -12.06 -2.99
C ASN A 56 -17.49 -12.76 -4.22
N GLY A 57 -16.19 -13.07 -4.21
CA GLY A 57 -15.52 -13.78 -5.30
C GLY A 57 -15.37 -12.96 -6.59
N SER A 58 -15.51 -11.63 -6.54
CA SER A 58 -15.32 -10.79 -7.73
C SER A 58 -13.85 -10.59 -8.09
N VAL A 59 -12.93 -10.93 -7.21
CA VAL A 59 -11.49 -11.06 -7.44
C VAL A 59 -10.95 -12.24 -6.64
N ASP A 60 -9.92 -12.91 -7.17
CA ASP A 60 -9.25 -14.04 -6.50
C ASP A 60 -8.17 -13.57 -5.53
N MET A 61 -7.55 -12.43 -5.82
CA MET A 61 -6.45 -11.88 -5.04
C MET A 61 -6.49 -10.34 -5.02
N VAL A 62 -6.12 -9.76 -3.90
CA VAL A 62 -5.88 -8.32 -3.79
C VAL A 62 -4.39 -8.06 -3.53
N ALA A 63 -3.73 -7.40 -4.50
CA ALA A 63 -2.42 -6.76 -4.37
C ALA A 63 -2.64 -5.25 -4.46
N ARG A 64 -2.75 -4.58 -3.31
CA ARG A 64 -3.06 -3.15 -3.22
C ARG A 64 -2.61 -2.60 -1.87
N ASN A 65 -1.29 -2.58 -1.65
CA ASN A 65 -0.70 -2.03 -0.41
C ASN A 65 -1.59 -2.31 0.81
N MET A 66 -1.94 -3.58 0.99
CA MET A 66 -2.92 -3.97 2.01
C MET A 66 -2.21 -4.41 3.28
N THR A 67 -2.24 -3.56 4.30
CA THR A 67 -1.69 -3.86 5.62
C THR A 67 -2.38 -5.08 6.22
N ILE A 68 -1.59 -6.03 6.68
CA ILE A 68 -2.03 -7.16 7.48
C ILE A 68 -2.36 -6.66 8.89
N THR A 69 -3.62 -6.77 9.30
CA THR A 69 -4.07 -6.46 10.67
C THR A 69 -4.86 -7.63 11.24
N CYS A 70 -4.94 -7.73 12.58
CA CYS A 70 -5.75 -8.77 13.22
C CYS A 70 -7.20 -8.73 12.73
N ASP A 71 -7.82 -7.55 12.70
CA ASP A 71 -9.22 -7.38 12.26
C ASP A 71 -9.43 -7.86 10.82
N ARG A 72 -8.52 -7.53 9.90
CA ARG A 72 -8.61 -7.99 8.51
C ARG A 72 -8.38 -9.49 8.38
N TRP A 73 -7.52 -10.04 9.23
CA TRP A 73 -7.23 -11.49 9.23
C TRP A 73 -8.44 -12.35 9.64
N THR A 74 -9.38 -11.81 10.39
CA THR A 74 -10.64 -12.50 10.70
C THR A 74 -11.58 -12.60 9.50
N GLN A 75 -11.37 -11.78 8.46
CA GLN A 75 -12.26 -11.65 7.30
C GLN A 75 -11.67 -12.27 6.03
N VAL A 76 -10.36 -12.17 5.83
CA VAL A 76 -9.65 -12.63 4.63
C VAL A 76 -8.37 -13.37 4.97
N GLY A 77 -7.91 -14.23 4.05
CA GLY A 77 -6.59 -14.85 4.13
C GLY A 77 -5.50 -13.88 3.68
N PHE A 78 -4.32 -13.93 4.31
CA PHE A 78 -3.14 -13.16 3.89
C PHE A 78 -1.96 -14.06 3.62
N SER A 79 -1.18 -13.70 2.61
CA SER A 79 0.18 -14.20 2.45
C SER A 79 1.08 -13.75 3.60
N THR A 80 2.30 -14.28 3.65
CA THR A 80 3.38 -13.64 4.41
C THR A 80 3.64 -12.23 3.88
N GLU A 81 4.19 -11.38 4.72
CA GLU A 81 4.52 -10.00 4.37
C GLU A 81 5.42 -9.93 3.14
N TYR A 82 5.05 -9.11 2.13
CA TYR A 82 5.90 -8.89 0.95
C TYR A 82 6.60 -7.52 0.97
N TYR A 83 6.15 -6.60 1.82
CA TYR A 83 6.78 -5.29 2.03
C TYR A 83 6.52 -4.79 3.45
N SER A 84 7.55 -4.24 4.10
CA SER A 84 7.46 -3.62 5.43
C SER A 84 7.31 -2.11 5.28
N ALA A 85 6.07 -1.63 5.14
CA ALA A 85 5.79 -0.21 5.12
C ALA A 85 5.65 0.37 6.53
N GLY A 86 5.68 1.69 6.62
CA GLY A 86 5.40 2.42 7.84
C GLY A 86 4.61 3.68 7.57
N GLN A 87 3.60 3.95 8.41
CA GLN A 87 2.77 5.15 8.25
C GLN A 87 3.54 6.40 8.66
N LYS A 88 3.42 7.43 7.82
CA LYS A 88 4.05 8.76 7.97
C LYS A 88 3.06 9.87 7.63
N ILE A 89 3.54 11.12 7.63
CA ILE A 89 2.80 12.27 7.12
C ILE A 89 3.51 12.88 5.92
N LEU A 90 2.71 13.50 5.05
CA LEU A 90 3.15 14.35 3.95
C LEU A 90 2.56 15.75 4.19
N VAL A 91 3.38 16.77 4.04
CA VAL A 91 3.02 18.16 4.29
C VAL A 91 3.54 19.07 3.16
N ARG A 92 3.15 20.33 3.16
CA ARG A 92 3.73 21.32 2.23
C ARG A 92 5.18 21.57 2.58
N ARG A 93 6.00 21.75 1.55
CA ARG A 93 7.39 22.18 1.71
C ARG A 93 7.44 23.48 2.50
N GLY A 94 8.25 23.52 3.56
CA GLY A 94 8.34 24.67 4.48
C GLY A 94 7.27 24.67 5.59
N ALA A 95 6.38 23.68 5.66
CA ALA A 95 5.48 23.54 6.79
C ALA A 95 6.28 23.25 8.08
N LYS A 96 5.77 23.73 9.21
CA LYS A 96 6.39 23.49 10.53
C LYS A 96 6.12 22.10 11.07
N ALA A 97 5.03 21.46 10.62
CA ALA A 97 4.68 20.12 11.05
C ALA A 97 5.66 19.08 10.49
N THR A 98 6.27 18.29 11.36
CA THR A 98 7.21 17.22 11.00
C THR A 98 6.82 15.87 11.58
N THR A 99 5.86 15.85 12.49
CA THR A 99 5.37 14.65 13.18
C THR A 99 3.84 14.61 13.21
N LEU A 100 3.29 13.44 13.53
CA LEU A 100 1.84 13.27 13.69
C LEU A 100 1.29 14.18 14.82
N ALA A 101 2.08 14.44 15.87
CA ALA A 101 1.66 15.29 17.00
C ALA A 101 1.40 16.74 16.57
N ASP A 102 2.14 17.25 15.60
CA ASP A 102 2.03 18.62 15.09
C ASP A 102 0.72 18.85 14.30
N LEU A 103 -0.01 17.78 13.99
CA LEU A 103 -1.26 17.85 13.23
C LEU A 103 -2.50 18.04 14.11
N ALA A 104 -2.36 18.31 15.40
CA ALA A 104 -3.50 18.65 16.28
C ALA A 104 -4.24 19.88 15.75
N GLY A 105 -5.57 19.78 15.55
CA GLY A 105 -6.40 20.83 14.97
C GLY A 105 -6.28 20.99 13.45
N GLN A 106 -5.34 20.32 12.81
CA GLN A 106 -5.14 20.38 11.36
C GLN A 106 -6.08 19.43 10.61
N ARG A 107 -6.46 19.80 9.40
CA ARG A 107 -7.21 18.91 8.48
C ARG A 107 -6.24 17.96 7.81
N VAL A 108 -6.43 16.65 8.03
CA VAL A 108 -5.52 15.60 7.56
C VAL A 108 -6.29 14.60 6.72
N CYS A 109 -5.86 14.37 5.48
CA CYS A 109 -6.48 13.40 4.60
C CYS A 109 -5.87 12.01 4.72
N ALA A 110 -6.73 10.99 4.71
CA ALA A 110 -6.39 9.60 4.44
C ALA A 110 -7.56 8.94 3.69
N PRO A 111 -7.31 7.95 2.82
CA PRO A 111 -8.41 7.25 2.15
C PRO A 111 -9.25 6.42 3.11
N LYS A 112 -10.56 6.38 2.84
CA LYS A 112 -11.52 5.53 3.56
C LYS A 112 -11.13 4.05 3.46
N GLY A 113 -11.35 3.26 4.51
CA GLY A 113 -11.06 1.83 4.55
C GLY A 113 -9.56 1.47 4.63
N THR A 114 -8.71 2.46 4.96
CA THR A 114 -7.28 2.24 5.20
C THR A 114 -6.95 2.19 6.69
N SER A 115 -5.88 1.46 7.04
CA SER A 115 -5.25 1.52 8.37
C SER A 115 -4.79 2.95 8.69
N SER A 116 -4.33 3.71 7.69
CA SER A 116 -3.90 5.08 7.83
C SER A 116 -4.99 6.00 8.39
N MET A 117 -6.24 5.85 7.94
CA MET A 117 -7.39 6.59 8.50
C MET A 117 -7.68 6.16 9.93
N THR A 118 -7.71 4.86 10.20
CA THR A 118 -7.98 4.32 11.54
C THR A 118 -6.92 4.77 12.54
N ASN A 119 -5.65 4.69 12.14
CA ASN A 119 -4.52 5.10 12.98
C ASN A 119 -4.50 6.62 13.23
N LEU A 120 -4.84 7.44 12.21
CA LEU A 120 -4.99 8.89 12.39
C LEU A 120 -5.99 9.20 13.50
N MET A 121 -7.18 8.65 13.41
CA MET A 121 -8.24 8.89 14.41
C MET A 121 -7.87 8.39 15.81
N LYS A 122 -7.12 7.31 15.91
CA LYS A 122 -6.68 6.72 17.17
C LYS A 122 -5.51 7.45 17.79
N LEU A 123 -4.49 7.80 17.00
CA LEU A 123 -3.21 8.31 17.49
C LEU A 123 -3.16 9.84 17.57
N GLN A 124 -3.98 10.52 16.75
CA GLN A 124 -4.12 11.99 16.79
C GLN A 124 -5.60 12.39 16.73
N PRO A 125 -6.37 12.11 17.80
CA PRO A 125 -7.82 12.38 17.82
C PRO A 125 -8.17 13.88 17.77
N LYS A 126 -7.19 14.77 17.97
CA LYS A 126 -7.36 16.20 17.82
C LYS A 126 -7.22 16.70 16.38
N ALA A 127 -6.74 15.87 15.46
CA ALA A 127 -6.73 16.19 14.04
C ALA A 127 -8.14 16.09 13.47
N VAL A 128 -8.44 16.93 12.46
CA VAL A 128 -9.69 16.85 11.70
C VAL A 128 -9.47 15.88 10.55
N ALA A 129 -9.90 14.62 10.72
CA ALA A 129 -9.75 13.60 9.70
C ALA A 129 -10.68 13.88 8.50
N VAL A 130 -10.10 13.87 7.30
CA VAL A 130 -10.80 14.06 6.02
C VAL A 130 -10.64 12.80 5.18
N GLY A 131 -11.76 12.18 4.79
CA GLY A 131 -11.74 10.94 4.01
C GLY A 131 -11.87 11.20 2.52
N ALA A 132 -10.99 10.60 1.72
CA ALA A 132 -11.12 10.51 0.27
C ALA A 132 -11.34 9.04 -0.16
N ASP A 133 -11.68 8.80 -1.41
CA ASP A 133 -11.87 7.43 -1.91
C ASP A 133 -10.53 6.74 -2.25
N ASN A 134 -9.51 7.55 -2.57
CA ASN A 134 -8.16 7.08 -2.91
C ASN A 134 -7.10 8.13 -2.52
N HIS A 135 -5.82 7.78 -2.71
CA HIS A 135 -4.70 8.65 -2.37
C HIS A 135 -4.58 9.87 -3.30
N THR A 136 -4.89 9.71 -4.58
CA THR A 136 -4.93 10.83 -5.54
C THR A 136 -6.01 11.84 -5.17
N GLY A 137 -7.15 11.39 -4.66
CA GLY A 137 -8.17 12.29 -4.09
C GLY A 137 -7.65 13.09 -2.90
N CYS A 138 -6.86 12.46 -2.01
CA CYS A 138 -6.17 13.20 -0.95
C CYS A 138 -5.17 14.22 -1.48
N LEU A 139 -4.42 13.87 -2.54
CA LEU A 139 -3.47 14.79 -3.16
C LEU A 139 -4.19 16.01 -3.78
N ALA A 140 -5.32 15.80 -4.45
CA ALA A 140 -6.13 16.90 -4.99
C ALA A 140 -6.64 17.84 -3.89
N LEU A 141 -7.19 17.31 -2.79
CA LEU A 141 -7.59 18.12 -1.63
C LEU A 141 -6.41 18.89 -1.02
N PHE A 142 -5.24 18.27 -0.99
CA PHE A 142 -4.02 18.89 -0.50
C PHE A 142 -3.57 20.03 -1.42
N GLN A 143 -3.54 19.82 -2.72
CA GLN A 143 -3.18 20.85 -3.72
C GLN A 143 -4.13 22.05 -3.69
N ASN A 144 -5.42 21.80 -3.52
CA ASN A 144 -6.45 22.84 -3.38
C ASN A 144 -6.39 23.60 -2.04
N GLY A 145 -5.58 23.16 -1.08
CA GLY A 145 -5.51 23.79 0.25
C GLY A 145 -6.65 23.39 1.18
N GLU A 146 -7.45 22.39 0.82
CA GLU A 146 -8.57 21.91 1.63
C GLU A 146 -8.11 21.06 2.81
N VAL A 147 -6.90 20.50 2.74
CA VAL A 147 -6.24 19.78 3.85
C VAL A 147 -4.80 20.27 4.03
N ASN A 148 -4.32 20.21 5.26
CA ASN A 148 -2.97 20.68 5.62
C ASN A 148 -1.91 19.59 5.44
N ALA A 149 -2.33 18.32 5.55
CA ALA A 149 -1.46 17.16 5.45
C ALA A 149 -2.20 15.96 4.87
N ILE A 150 -1.42 14.99 4.40
CA ILE A 150 -1.89 13.64 4.06
C ILE A 150 -1.16 12.67 4.97
N THR A 151 -1.84 11.65 5.47
CA THR A 151 -1.18 10.54 6.16
C THR A 151 -1.40 9.24 5.39
N GLY A 152 -0.35 8.44 5.34
CA GLY A 152 -0.32 7.18 4.61
C GLY A 152 1.01 6.47 4.79
N ASP A 153 1.15 5.34 4.13
CA ASP A 153 2.37 4.54 4.16
C ASP A 153 3.48 5.24 3.38
N ASP A 154 4.72 5.04 3.79
CA ASP A 154 5.91 5.67 3.23
C ASP A 154 6.01 5.52 1.70
N THR A 155 5.71 4.33 1.16
CA THR A 155 5.68 4.05 -0.28
C THR A 155 4.65 4.91 -1.02
N VAL A 156 3.47 5.05 -0.42
CA VAL A 156 2.37 5.83 -0.99
C VAL A 156 2.72 7.32 -0.95
N LEU A 157 3.18 7.81 0.20
CA LEU A 157 3.54 9.22 0.36
C LEU A 157 4.73 9.61 -0.52
N ALA A 158 5.70 8.72 -0.72
CA ALA A 158 6.80 8.92 -1.66
C ALA A 158 6.27 9.09 -3.10
N GLY A 159 5.30 8.25 -3.49
CA GLY A 159 4.63 8.36 -4.78
C GLY A 159 3.83 9.66 -4.95
N LEU A 160 3.17 10.16 -3.90
CA LEU A 160 2.47 11.45 -3.94
C LEU A 160 3.45 12.62 -4.01
N ALA A 161 4.54 12.58 -3.23
CA ALA A 161 5.58 13.61 -3.24
C ALA A 161 6.30 13.69 -4.60
N ALA A 162 6.45 12.56 -5.31
CA ALA A 162 7.01 12.55 -6.67
C ALA A 162 6.08 13.22 -7.70
N GLN A 163 4.80 13.34 -7.42
CA GLN A 163 3.79 13.97 -8.29
C GLN A 163 3.55 15.45 -7.97
N ASP A 164 4.07 15.95 -6.85
CA ASP A 164 3.87 17.34 -6.42
C ASP A 164 5.17 17.91 -5.84
N PRO A 165 5.83 18.84 -6.53
CA PRO A 165 7.09 19.44 -6.08
C PRO A 165 6.96 20.28 -4.80
N TYR A 166 5.75 20.65 -4.41
CA TYR A 166 5.46 21.39 -3.18
C TYR A 166 5.13 20.48 -2.00
N ALA A 167 4.96 19.19 -2.23
CA ALA A 167 4.76 18.20 -1.19
C ALA A 167 6.10 17.62 -0.71
N VAL A 168 6.17 17.28 0.57
CA VAL A 168 7.34 16.62 1.16
C VAL A 168 6.91 15.67 2.27
N VAL A 169 7.57 14.53 2.33
CA VAL A 169 7.54 13.65 3.51
C VAL A 169 8.70 14.11 4.41
N PRO A 170 8.44 14.75 5.56
CA PRO A 170 9.50 15.17 6.46
C PRO A 170 10.38 13.99 6.90
N ASP A 171 11.61 14.27 7.31
CA ASP A 171 12.44 13.24 7.96
C ASP A 171 11.81 12.88 9.31
N GLN A 172 11.17 11.73 9.34
CA GLN A 172 10.42 11.23 10.49
C GLN A 172 10.48 9.71 10.55
N LYS A 173 10.47 9.17 11.76
CA LYS A 173 10.20 7.74 11.94
C LYS A 173 8.74 7.44 11.62
N ALA A 174 8.48 6.27 11.04
CA ALA A 174 7.13 5.76 10.93
C ALA A 174 6.51 5.61 12.34
N PHE A 175 5.27 6.00 12.49
CA PHE A 175 4.58 5.92 13.78
C PHE A 175 3.74 4.65 13.94
N THR A 176 3.54 3.89 12.85
CA THR A 176 3.03 2.51 12.88
C THR A 176 3.79 1.65 11.89
N ALA A 177 3.78 0.33 12.14
CA ALA A 177 4.22 -0.67 11.17
C ALA A 177 3.03 -1.09 10.30
N GLU A 178 3.24 -1.11 8.99
CA GLU A 178 2.21 -1.42 8.00
C GLU A 178 2.69 -2.57 7.09
N PRO A 179 2.73 -3.83 7.60
CA PRO A 179 3.17 -4.97 6.81
C PRO A 179 2.18 -5.26 5.67
N TYR A 180 2.63 -5.24 4.41
CA TYR A 180 1.78 -5.55 3.27
C TYR A 180 1.70 -7.05 3.00
N GLY A 181 0.50 -7.56 2.82
CA GLY A 181 0.22 -8.92 2.39
C GLY A 181 -0.65 -8.96 1.13
N LEU A 182 -0.46 -9.99 0.32
CA LEU A 182 -1.43 -10.37 -0.69
C LEU A 182 -2.65 -10.95 0.03
N ALA A 183 -3.85 -10.45 -0.28
CA ALA A 183 -5.05 -10.92 0.39
C ALA A 183 -5.90 -11.80 -0.56
N PHE A 184 -6.55 -12.79 0.02
CA PHE A 184 -7.35 -13.82 -0.64
C PHE A 184 -8.65 -14.04 0.11
N ASN A 185 -9.63 -14.69 -0.50
CA ASN A 185 -10.79 -15.16 0.24
C ASN A 185 -10.33 -16.07 1.40
N SER A 186 -10.95 -15.95 2.57
CA SER A 186 -10.57 -16.73 3.76
C SER A 186 -10.70 -18.25 3.58
N LYS A 187 -11.46 -18.70 2.57
CA LYS A 187 -11.63 -20.11 2.21
C LYS A 187 -10.49 -20.64 1.34
N ASP A 188 -9.72 -19.79 0.69
CA ASP A 188 -8.70 -20.16 -0.30
C ASP A 188 -7.32 -20.37 0.35
N ILE A 189 -7.27 -21.18 1.41
CA ILE A 189 -6.05 -21.42 2.19
C ILE A 189 -4.92 -22.00 1.33
N ASP A 190 -5.25 -22.84 0.36
CA ASP A 190 -4.23 -23.43 -0.51
C ASP A 190 -3.62 -22.40 -1.44
N LEU A 191 -4.40 -21.42 -1.92
CA LEU A 191 -3.87 -20.29 -2.70
C LEU A 191 -2.97 -19.40 -1.83
N VAL A 192 -3.32 -19.16 -0.56
CA VAL A 192 -2.46 -18.45 0.41
C VAL A 192 -1.13 -19.20 0.60
N ARG A 193 -1.17 -20.52 0.78
CA ARG A 193 0.04 -21.36 0.92
C ARG A 193 0.90 -21.32 -0.32
N PHE A 194 0.26 -21.40 -1.49
CA PHE A 194 0.95 -21.29 -2.77
C PHE A 194 1.63 -19.92 -2.91
N ALA A 195 0.93 -18.83 -2.63
CA ALA A 195 1.48 -17.48 -2.67
C ALA A 195 2.68 -17.31 -1.72
N ASN A 196 2.63 -17.92 -0.54
CA ASN A 196 3.76 -17.94 0.40
C ASN A 196 4.99 -18.64 -0.19
N GLY A 197 4.80 -19.73 -0.92
CA GLY A 197 5.88 -20.43 -1.65
C GLY A 197 6.50 -19.53 -2.72
N VAL A 198 5.67 -18.84 -3.51
CA VAL A 198 6.13 -17.88 -4.54
C VAL A 198 6.93 -16.74 -3.90
N LEU A 199 6.41 -16.13 -2.83
CA LEU A 199 7.12 -15.07 -2.11
C LEU A 199 8.44 -15.56 -1.50
N ALA A 200 8.49 -16.80 -1.00
CA ALA A 200 9.72 -17.39 -0.49
C ALA A 200 10.77 -17.56 -1.63
N GLN A 201 10.32 -18.02 -2.79
CA GLN A 201 11.19 -18.13 -3.98
C GLN A 201 11.71 -16.76 -4.41
N MET A 202 10.84 -15.74 -4.51
CA MET A 202 11.21 -14.38 -4.90
C MET A 202 12.25 -13.76 -3.96
N ARG A 203 12.22 -14.10 -2.67
CA ARG A 203 13.23 -13.66 -1.69
C ARG A 203 14.57 -14.37 -1.93
N SER A 204 14.54 -15.68 -2.19
CA SER A 204 15.74 -16.50 -2.30
C SER A 204 16.50 -16.29 -3.63
N ASP A 205 15.80 -16.03 -4.74
CA ASP A 205 16.39 -15.83 -6.06
C ASP A 205 16.67 -14.36 -6.40
N GLY A 206 16.38 -13.45 -5.46
CA GLY A 206 16.60 -12.01 -5.61
C GLY A 206 15.57 -11.30 -6.51
N GLN A 207 14.48 -11.97 -6.94
CA GLN A 207 13.44 -11.35 -7.75
C GLN A 207 12.77 -10.20 -6.97
N TRP A 208 12.52 -10.37 -5.68
CA TRP A 208 11.97 -9.33 -4.82
C TRP A 208 12.84 -8.05 -4.87
N LYS A 209 14.16 -8.20 -4.71
CA LYS A 209 15.08 -7.07 -4.78
C LYS A 209 15.06 -6.36 -6.14
N ARG A 210 15.04 -7.11 -7.24
CA ARG A 210 14.96 -6.54 -8.60
C ARG A 210 13.68 -5.72 -8.80
N ILE A 211 12.54 -6.19 -8.26
CA ILE A 211 11.27 -5.47 -8.32
C ILE A 211 11.31 -4.21 -7.46
N TYR A 212 11.88 -4.30 -6.25
CA TYR A 212 12.08 -3.13 -5.39
C TYR A 212 12.96 -2.08 -6.06
N ASP A 213 14.10 -2.48 -6.59
CA ASP A 213 15.05 -1.59 -7.25
C ASP A 213 14.41 -0.85 -8.45
N ARG A 214 13.53 -1.54 -9.17
CA ARG A 214 12.82 -0.95 -10.31
C ARG A 214 11.83 0.14 -9.91
N TRP A 215 11.10 -0.06 -8.83
CA TRP A 215 9.95 0.77 -8.52
C TRP A 215 10.15 1.71 -7.34
N LEU A 216 10.91 1.29 -6.34
CA LEU A 216 10.94 1.96 -5.05
C LEU A 216 12.31 2.59 -4.74
N ALA A 217 13.39 2.11 -5.31
CA ALA A 217 14.73 2.52 -4.91
C ALA A 217 15.01 4.01 -5.18
N GLU A 218 14.49 4.58 -6.26
CA GLU A 218 14.65 6.02 -6.56
C GLU A 218 14.01 6.90 -5.48
N ALA A 219 12.84 6.51 -4.99
CA ALA A 219 12.05 7.31 -4.05
C ALA A 219 12.35 7.03 -2.57
N LEU A 220 12.77 5.78 -2.25
CA LEU A 220 12.91 5.30 -0.88
C LEU A 220 14.35 4.89 -0.52
N GLY A 221 15.28 4.98 -1.48
CA GLY A 221 16.66 4.55 -1.30
C GLY A 221 16.88 3.06 -1.58
N PRO A 222 18.09 2.55 -1.34
CA PRO A 222 18.48 1.18 -1.70
C PRO A 222 17.59 0.14 -1.02
N ALA A 223 17.37 -0.99 -1.71
CA ALA A 223 16.54 -2.08 -1.21
C ALA A 223 17.00 -2.56 0.16
N PRO A 224 16.12 -2.58 1.17
CA PRO A 224 16.39 -3.26 2.42
C PRO A 224 16.41 -4.78 2.22
N ALA A 225 16.74 -5.51 3.26
CA ALA A 225 16.50 -6.96 3.25
C ALA A 225 14.99 -7.22 3.06
N PRO A 226 14.61 -8.20 2.20
CA PRO A 226 13.19 -8.52 2.04
C PRO A 226 12.59 -8.99 3.37
N PRO A 227 11.29 -8.70 3.61
CA PRO A 227 10.63 -9.08 4.87
C PRO A 227 10.75 -10.57 5.14
N LYS A 228 11.04 -10.93 6.38
CA LYS A 228 11.06 -12.35 6.80
C LYS A 228 9.64 -12.92 6.77
N ALA A 229 9.52 -14.16 6.29
CA ALA A 229 8.26 -14.86 6.34
C ALA A 229 7.89 -15.18 7.80
N VAL A 230 6.71 -14.75 8.23
CA VAL A 230 6.12 -15.11 9.52
C VAL A 230 4.86 -15.93 9.25
N TYR A 231 4.86 -17.17 9.73
CA TYR A 231 3.76 -18.12 9.58
C TYR A 231 3.04 -18.31 10.93
N GLY A 232 1.79 -18.77 10.89
CA GLY A 232 1.08 -19.18 12.09
C GLY A 232 0.83 -18.04 13.06
N ARG A 233 0.48 -16.85 12.56
CA ARG A 233 0.04 -15.77 13.44
C ARG A 233 -1.18 -16.24 14.23
N THR A 234 -1.04 -16.36 15.53
CA THR A 234 -2.15 -16.50 16.47
C THR A 234 -2.81 -15.13 16.61
N LEU A 235 -4.15 -15.15 16.60
CA LEU A 235 -4.98 -13.97 16.88
C LEU A 235 -4.77 -13.49 18.32
#